data_b25506d6149753f8c7ba38834da76c57
#
_entry.id   b25506d6149753f8c7ba38834da76c57
#
_cell.length_a   1.000
_cell.length_b   1.000
_cell.length_c   1.000
_cell.angle_alpha   90.00
_cell.angle_beta   90.00
_cell.angle_gamma   90.00
#
_symmetry.space_group_name_H-M   'P 1'
#
loop_
_entity.id
_entity.type
_entity.pdbx_description
1 polymer ?
#
loop_
_entity_poly.entity_id
_entity_poly.type
_entity_poly.pdbx_seq_one_letter_code
_entity_poly.pdbx_strand_id
1 'polypeptide(L)'
;MSTQDENDRREYYRIEDTIALDFTPLAGADALASDELHEASPLFNLLSELHVMDFESQHLLRNISERDRTLASYLKVVNKRIDLLGQAIAQSLLRDIGPPKHVTLSEGGISFFNAQPLPVDAHLALKMVLMPQALGLLLRARVLHCQEHEGQFEIGAEFEALTDAQRQLLARHILQRQAQERRQAREELT
;
A
#
# COMPACT_ATOMS: atom_id res chain seq x y z
N MET A 1 27.85 -9.89 -15.35
CA MET A 1 26.96 -9.92 -14.20
C MET A 1 25.96 -8.79 -14.41
N SER A 2 24.69 -9.06 -14.35
CA SER A 2 23.57 -8.12 -14.19
C SER A 2 22.71 -7.78 -15.41
N THR A 3 22.37 -8.72 -16.26
CA THR A 3 21.27 -8.56 -17.22
C THR A 3 19.99 -9.30 -16.80
N GLN A 4 20.08 -10.21 -15.83
CA GLN A 4 18.91 -10.92 -15.29
C GLN A 4 18.16 -10.11 -14.22
N ASP A 5 18.85 -9.30 -13.41
CA ASP A 5 18.25 -8.45 -12.38
C ASP A 5 17.46 -7.26 -12.95
N GLU A 6 17.86 -6.72 -14.10
CA GLU A 6 17.11 -5.63 -14.76
C GLU A 6 15.86 -6.14 -15.48
N ASN A 7 15.84 -7.40 -15.92
CA ASN A 7 14.68 -7.99 -16.60
C ASN A 7 13.59 -8.42 -15.61
N ASP A 8 13.98 -8.89 -14.42
CA ASP A 8 13.05 -9.24 -13.32
C ASP A 8 12.35 -8.01 -12.74
N ARG A 9 13.02 -6.83 -12.79
CA ARG A 9 12.44 -5.54 -12.37
C ARG A 9 11.38 -4.98 -13.32
N ARG A 10 11.24 -5.49 -14.54
CA ARG A 10 10.23 -5.08 -15.54
C ARG A 10 8.93 -5.89 -15.48
N GLU A 11 8.88 -6.94 -14.67
CA GLU A 11 7.73 -7.84 -14.58
C GLU A 11 6.53 -7.23 -13.80
N TYR A 12 6.77 -6.22 -12.94
CA TYR A 12 5.69 -5.59 -12.17
C TYR A 12 5.14 -4.37 -12.87
N TYR A 13 3.84 -4.38 -13.09
CA TYR A 13 3.14 -3.21 -13.62
C TYR A 13 3.23 -2.06 -12.61
N ARG A 14 3.48 -0.84 -13.11
CA ARG A 14 3.63 0.39 -12.32
C ARG A 14 2.44 1.30 -12.57
N ILE A 15 1.98 1.96 -11.51
CA ILE A 15 0.95 2.99 -11.55
C ILE A 15 1.49 4.28 -10.94
N GLU A 16 1.01 5.41 -11.46
CA GLU A 16 1.15 6.69 -10.79
C GLU A 16 -0.02 6.86 -9.82
N ASP A 17 0.27 7.17 -8.58
CA ASP A 17 -0.76 7.35 -7.56
C ASP A 17 -0.42 8.51 -6.63
N THR A 18 -1.43 9.01 -5.92
CA THR A 18 -1.26 10.02 -4.87
C THR A 18 -1.70 9.42 -3.55
N ILE A 19 -0.75 9.13 -2.69
CA ILE A 19 -0.95 8.39 -1.44
C ILE A 19 -0.46 9.19 -0.23
N ALA A 20 -0.99 8.88 0.95
CA ALA A 20 -0.36 9.31 2.18
C ALA A 20 0.83 8.37 2.46
N LEU A 21 2.00 8.95 2.58
CA LEU A 21 3.26 8.24 2.77
C LEU A 21 4.10 8.94 3.84
N ASP A 22 4.45 8.18 4.86
CA ASP A 22 5.48 8.51 5.83
C ASP A 22 6.51 7.38 5.89
N PHE A 23 7.75 7.72 6.23
CA PHE A 23 8.80 6.72 6.36
C PHE A 23 9.77 7.07 7.48
N THR A 24 10.31 6.03 8.10
CA THR A 24 11.35 6.14 9.13
C THR A 24 12.54 5.29 8.71
N PRO A 25 13.76 5.85 8.64
CA PRO A 25 14.98 5.07 8.43
C PRO A 25 15.19 4.09 9.58
N LEU A 26 15.57 2.85 9.24
CA LEU A 26 15.88 1.80 10.19
C LEU A 26 17.39 1.67 10.38
N ALA A 27 17.85 1.40 11.60
CA ALA A 27 19.27 1.35 11.94
C ALA A 27 20.04 0.12 11.40
N GLY A 28 19.39 -0.73 10.59
CA GLY A 28 20.00 -1.91 9.94
C GLY A 28 18.97 -2.91 9.46
N ALA A 29 19.41 -3.96 8.79
CA ALA A 29 18.52 -5.02 8.25
C ALA A 29 17.73 -5.74 9.35
N ASP A 30 18.29 -5.84 10.57
CA ASP A 30 17.68 -6.47 11.74
C ASP A 30 17.01 -5.47 12.69
N ALA A 31 17.15 -4.16 12.44
CA ALA A 31 16.53 -3.15 13.27
C ALA A 31 15.01 -3.18 13.06
N LEU A 32 14.33 -3.53 14.12
CA LEU A 32 12.90 -3.72 14.27
C LEU A 32 12.41 -5.04 13.66
N ALA A 33 12.35 -6.06 14.47
CA ALA A 33 11.43 -7.15 14.26
C ALA A 33 10.06 -6.54 13.91
N SER A 34 9.30 -7.18 13.04
CA SER A 34 7.95 -6.72 12.63
C SER A 34 7.10 -6.26 13.81
N ASP A 35 7.34 -6.81 15.01
CA ASP A 35 6.63 -6.52 16.24
C ASP A 35 6.86 -5.09 16.76
N GLU A 36 8.09 -4.56 16.67
CA GLU A 36 8.37 -3.18 17.13
C GLU A 36 7.78 -2.12 16.18
N LEU A 37 7.72 -2.41 14.87
CA LEU A 37 7.00 -1.57 13.92
C LEU A 37 5.49 -1.56 14.23
N HIS A 38 4.94 -2.72 14.65
CA HIS A 38 3.55 -2.86 15.02
C HIS A 38 3.22 -2.10 16.31
N GLU A 39 4.07 -2.16 17.31
CA GLU A 39 3.87 -1.43 18.58
C GLU A 39 3.89 0.10 18.39
N ALA A 40 4.66 0.60 17.42
CA ALA A 40 4.80 2.04 17.18
C ALA A 40 3.55 2.71 16.57
N SER A 41 2.58 1.96 16.05
CA SER A 41 1.41 2.53 15.37
C SER A 41 0.16 1.65 15.49
N PRO A 42 -0.46 1.56 16.69
CA PRO A 42 -1.60 0.64 16.93
C PRO A 42 -2.79 0.83 15.99
N LEU A 43 -3.16 2.09 15.71
CA LEU A 43 -4.27 2.39 14.79
C LEU A 43 -3.97 1.98 13.35
N PHE A 44 -2.70 2.10 12.94
CA PHE A 44 -2.26 1.70 11.62
C PHE A 44 -2.33 0.18 11.43
N ASN A 45 -1.92 -0.56 12.46
CA ASN A 45 -2.03 -2.01 12.47
C ASN A 45 -3.47 -2.47 12.43
N LEU A 46 -4.33 -1.85 13.25
CA LEU A 46 -5.76 -2.14 13.25
C LEU A 46 -6.36 -1.94 11.85
N LEU A 47 -6.00 -0.86 11.17
CA LEU A 47 -6.46 -0.60 9.80
C LEU A 47 -5.96 -1.67 8.82
N SER A 48 -4.70 -2.07 8.94
CA SER A 48 -4.12 -3.14 8.12
C SER A 48 -4.81 -4.49 8.37
N GLU A 49 -5.01 -4.87 9.63
CA GLU A 49 -5.70 -6.10 10.01
C GLU A 49 -7.14 -6.17 9.50
N LEU A 50 -7.88 -5.06 9.60
CA LEU A 50 -9.25 -4.98 9.07
C LEU A 50 -9.30 -5.32 7.57
N HIS A 51 -8.33 -4.83 6.79
CA HIS A 51 -8.29 -5.11 5.35
C HIS A 51 -7.86 -6.55 5.05
N VAL A 52 -6.94 -7.12 5.83
CA VAL A 52 -6.55 -8.52 5.71
C VAL A 52 -7.75 -9.43 6.02
N MET A 53 -8.46 -9.19 7.12
CA MET A 53 -9.65 -9.96 7.49
C MET A 53 -10.77 -9.84 6.45
N ASP A 54 -11.02 -8.64 5.91
CA ASP A 54 -11.99 -8.47 4.82
C ASP A 54 -11.60 -9.31 3.62
N PHE A 55 -10.34 -9.23 3.20
CA PHE A 55 -9.83 -10.00 2.08
C PHE A 55 -9.99 -11.51 2.29
N GLU A 56 -9.59 -12.03 3.44
CA GLU A 56 -9.67 -13.44 3.77
C GLU A 56 -11.12 -13.96 3.88
N SER A 57 -12.04 -13.11 4.32
CA SER A 57 -13.46 -13.48 4.49
C SER A 57 -14.31 -13.38 3.21
N GLN A 58 -13.81 -12.76 2.15
CA GLN A 58 -14.59 -12.54 0.90
C GLN A 58 -15.10 -13.84 0.27
N HIS A 59 -14.30 -14.91 0.28
CA HIS A 59 -14.71 -16.19 -0.27
C HIS A 59 -15.84 -16.84 0.56
N LEU A 60 -15.84 -16.65 1.90
CA LEU A 60 -16.89 -17.13 2.79
C LEU A 60 -18.20 -16.42 2.51
N LEU A 61 -18.16 -15.10 2.34
CA LEU A 61 -19.34 -14.30 2.00
C LEU A 61 -19.94 -14.72 0.65
N ARG A 62 -19.10 -15.07 -0.33
CA ARG A 62 -19.55 -15.60 -1.63
C ARG A 62 -20.27 -16.93 -1.44
N ASN A 63 -19.72 -17.89 -0.70
CA ASN A 63 -20.32 -19.18 -0.42
C ASN A 63 -21.65 -19.05 0.33
N ILE A 64 -21.74 -18.11 1.28
CA ILE A 64 -23.00 -17.82 1.98
C ILE A 64 -24.02 -17.25 1.01
N SER A 65 -23.61 -16.36 0.10
CA SER A 65 -24.50 -15.72 -0.88
C SER A 65 -25.16 -16.72 -1.84
N GLU A 66 -24.50 -17.85 -2.13
CA GLU A 66 -25.05 -18.93 -2.93
C GLU A 66 -26.12 -19.76 -2.19
N ARG A 67 -26.05 -19.83 -0.87
CA ARG A 67 -26.94 -20.64 -0.01
C ARG A 67 -28.07 -19.83 0.60
N ASP A 68 -27.77 -18.64 1.09
CA ASP A 68 -28.71 -17.76 1.79
C ASP A 68 -28.46 -16.30 1.42
N ARG A 69 -29.28 -15.79 0.49
CA ARG A 69 -29.18 -14.41 0.02
C ARG A 69 -29.54 -13.37 1.09
N THR A 70 -30.47 -13.72 1.99
CA THR A 70 -30.91 -12.81 3.06
C THR A 70 -29.79 -12.61 4.07
N LEU A 71 -29.17 -13.70 4.51
CA LEU A 71 -28.01 -13.67 5.40
C LEU A 71 -26.85 -12.94 4.75
N ALA A 72 -26.53 -13.23 3.48
CA ALA A 72 -25.48 -12.56 2.75
C ALA A 72 -25.72 -11.04 2.64
N SER A 73 -26.96 -10.61 2.42
CA SER A 73 -27.33 -9.19 2.38
C SER A 73 -27.12 -8.51 3.73
N TYR A 74 -27.47 -9.15 4.83
CA TYR A 74 -27.21 -8.63 6.15
C TYR A 74 -25.72 -8.51 6.46
N LEU A 75 -24.93 -9.54 6.14
CA LEU A 75 -23.47 -9.52 6.32
C LEU A 75 -22.79 -8.44 5.49
N LYS A 76 -23.26 -8.16 4.26
CA LYS A 76 -22.78 -7.03 3.45
C LYS A 76 -23.01 -5.69 4.14
N VAL A 77 -24.16 -5.52 4.80
CA VAL A 77 -24.43 -4.30 5.59
C VAL A 77 -23.49 -4.19 6.77
N VAL A 78 -23.22 -5.31 7.46
CA VAL A 78 -22.24 -5.34 8.57
C VAL A 78 -20.84 -4.98 8.08
N ASN A 79 -20.37 -5.59 6.99
CA ASN A 79 -19.08 -5.26 6.39
C ASN A 79 -19.01 -3.77 6.00
N LYS A 80 -20.06 -3.23 5.39
CA LYS A 80 -20.11 -1.80 5.07
C LYS A 80 -19.98 -0.88 6.29
N ARG A 81 -20.53 -1.28 7.43
CA ARG A 81 -20.36 -0.54 8.69
C ARG A 81 -18.93 -0.59 9.19
N ILE A 82 -18.27 -1.74 9.06
CA ILE A 82 -16.84 -1.92 9.39
C ILE A 82 -15.97 -1.07 8.47
N ASP A 83 -16.24 -1.05 7.15
CA ASP A 83 -15.54 -0.19 6.19
C ASP A 83 -15.63 1.30 6.56
N LEU A 84 -16.81 1.76 6.99
CA LEU A 84 -16.99 3.15 7.42
C LEU A 84 -16.17 3.49 8.66
N LEU A 85 -16.06 2.56 9.61
CA LEU A 85 -15.18 2.72 10.78
C LEU A 85 -13.71 2.75 10.37
N GLY A 86 -13.30 1.83 9.46
CA GLY A 86 -11.95 1.82 8.89
C GLY A 86 -11.60 3.13 8.19
N GLN A 87 -12.53 3.71 7.43
CA GLN A 87 -12.35 5.01 6.79
C GLN A 87 -12.18 6.15 7.81
N ALA A 88 -12.92 6.11 8.92
CA ALA A 88 -12.77 7.12 9.99
C ALA A 88 -11.39 7.01 10.68
N ILE A 89 -10.90 5.80 10.91
CA ILE A 89 -9.54 5.54 11.43
C ILE A 89 -8.49 6.06 10.44
N ALA A 90 -8.64 5.75 9.16
CA ALA A 90 -7.73 6.21 8.12
C ALA A 90 -7.66 7.73 8.04
N GLN A 91 -8.79 8.43 8.14
CA GLN A 91 -8.82 9.90 8.17
C GLN A 91 -8.07 10.48 9.38
N SER A 92 -8.11 9.82 10.53
CA SER A 92 -7.30 10.21 11.69
C SER A 92 -5.81 10.06 11.39
N LEU A 93 -5.41 8.92 10.83
CA LEU A 93 -4.01 8.63 10.46
C LEU A 93 -3.48 9.57 9.38
N LEU A 94 -4.31 9.98 8.42
CA LEU A 94 -3.93 10.92 7.36
C LEU A 94 -3.48 12.27 7.90
N ARG A 95 -4.03 12.71 9.03
CA ARG A 95 -3.61 13.96 9.70
C ARG A 95 -2.20 13.86 10.25
N ASP A 96 -1.80 12.69 10.72
CA ASP A 96 -0.49 12.45 11.33
C ASP A 96 0.60 12.19 10.29
N ILE A 97 0.25 11.57 9.15
CA ILE A 97 1.19 11.27 8.06
C ILE A 97 1.57 12.52 7.25
N GLY A 98 0.71 13.52 7.22
CA GLY A 98 0.93 14.75 6.45
C GLY A 98 0.31 14.72 5.04
N PRO A 99 0.69 15.69 4.18
CA PRO A 99 0.07 15.83 2.87
C PRO A 99 0.35 14.63 1.97
N PRO A 100 -0.61 14.25 1.08
CA PRO A 100 -0.39 13.20 0.11
C PRO A 100 0.81 13.48 -0.78
N LYS A 101 1.54 12.42 -1.14
CA LYS A 101 2.70 12.46 -2.04
C LYS A 101 2.37 11.75 -3.34
N HIS A 102 2.88 12.29 -4.43
CA HIS A 102 2.86 11.62 -5.73
C HIS A 102 3.92 10.53 -5.74
N VAL A 103 3.54 9.33 -6.14
CA VAL A 103 4.41 8.15 -6.12
C VAL A 103 4.19 7.29 -7.36
N THR A 104 5.22 6.57 -7.76
CA THR A 104 5.10 5.44 -8.67
C THR A 104 5.09 4.16 -7.85
N LEU A 105 4.03 3.37 -7.92
CA LEU A 105 3.81 2.18 -7.10
C LEU A 105 3.72 0.93 -7.96
N SER A 106 4.37 -0.14 -7.51
CA SER A 106 4.27 -1.49 -8.07
C SER A 106 4.11 -2.53 -6.95
N GLU A 107 3.87 -3.78 -7.31
CA GLU A 107 3.84 -4.87 -6.33
C GLU A 107 5.19 -5.13 -5.63
N GLY A 108 6.30 -4.74 -6.27
CA GLY A 108 7.65 -4.96 -5.74
C GLY A 108 8.29 -3.74 -5.10
N GLY A 109 7.73 -2.53 -5.26
CA GLY A 109 8.39 -1.34 -4.75
C GLY A 109 7.66 -0.04 -5.04
N ILE A 110 8.29 1.04 -4.61
CA ILE A 110 7.77 2.41 -4.69
C ILE A 110 8.87 3.38 -5.09
N SER A 111 8.53 4.41 -5.87
CA SER A 111 9.36 5.59 -6.06
C SER A 111 8.59 6.84 -5.61
N PHE A 112 9.28 7.74 -4.93
CA PHE A 112 8.73 9.00 -4.40
C PHE A 112 9.79 10.08 -4.30
N PHE A 113 9.35 11.35 -4.24
CA PHE A 113 10.25 12.48 -4.04
C PHE A 113 10.39 12.84 -2.56
N ASN A 114 11.61 13.19 -2.15
CA ASN A 114 11.94 13.64 -0.81
C ASN A 114 12.86 14.87 -0.86
N ALA A 115 12.77 15.74 0.15
CA ALA A 115 13.61 16.95 0.24
C ALA A 115 15.08 16.64 0.58
N GLN A 116 15.34 15.50 1.21
CA GLN A 116 16.68 15.07 1.61
C GLN A 116 17.05 13.75 0.95
N PRO A 117 18.33 13.53 0.62
CA PRO A 117 18.77 12.25 0.06
C PRO A 117 18.68 11.14 1.11
N LEU A 118 18.45 9.93 0.64
CA LEU A 118 18.56 8.72 1.45
C LEU A 118 19.71 7.86 0.92
N PRO A 119 20.51 7.26 1.81
CA PRO A 119 21.59 6.37 1.38
C PRO A 119 21.02 5.16 0.62
N VAL A 120 21.70 4.75 -0.45
CA VAL A 120 21.43 3.47 -1.11
C VAL A 120 21.67 2.34 -0.11
N ASP A 121 20.90 1.27 -0.20
CA ASP A 121 20.84 0.15 0.74
C ASP A 121 20.32 0.50 2.15
N ALA A 122 19.87 1.74 2.40
CA ALA A 122 19.19 2.06 3.64
C ALA A 122 17.84 1.33 3.73
N HIS A 123 17.55 0.80 4.92
CA HIS A 123 16.27 0.18 5.22
C HIS A 123 15.28 1.21 5.77
N LEU A 124 14.04 1.12 5.32
CA LEU A 124 12.95 2.03 5.68
C LEU A 124 11.76 1.25 6.24
N ALA A 125 11.11 1.82 7.24
CA ALA A 125 9.74 1.48 7.59
C ALA A 125 8.80 2.45 6.87
N LEU A 126 7.97 1.95 5.97
CA LEU A 126 7.02 2.73 5.18
C LEU A 126 5.63 2.58 5.78
N LYS A 127 4.98 3.71 6.09
CA LYS A 127 3.56 3.80 6.44
C LYS A 127 2.83 4.38 5.24
N MET A 128 1.95 3.62 4.64
CA MET A 128 1.19 4.04 3.46
C MET A 128 -0.31 3.91 3.71
N VAL A 129 -1.08 4.91 3.28
CA VAL A 129 -2.55 4.82 3.19
C VAL A 129 -2.95 5.02 1.74
N LEU A 130 -3.48 3.96 1.13
CA LEU A 130 -3.90 3.91 -0.26
C LEU A 130 -5.40 4.20 -0.36
N MET A 131 -5.75 5.23 -1.14
CA MET A 131 -7.14 5.64 -1.33
C MET A 131 -7.71 5.08 -2.66
N PRO A 132 -9.02 4.93 -2.82
CA PRO A 132 -10.11 5.36 -1.90
C PRO A 132 -10.46 4.36 -0.79
N GLN A 133 -9.92 3.13 -0.81
CA GLN A 133 -10.29 2.07 0.14
C GLN A 133 -9.75 2.33 1.56
N ALA A 134 -8.90 3.35 1.73
CA ALA A 134 -8.21 3.65 2.98
C ALA A 134 -7.36 2.47 3.47
N LEU A 135 -6.72 1.75 2.53
CA LEU A 135 -5.88 0.61 2.82
C LEU A 135 -4.59 1.06 3.54
N GLY A 136 -4.46 0.73 4.81
CA GLY A 136 -3.25 0.95 5.59
C GLY A 136 -2.23 -0.18 5.38
N LEU A 137 -1.01 0.17 5.00
CA LEU A 137 0.10 -0.77 4.85
C LEU A 137 1.33 -0.27 5.60
N LEU A 138 1.86 -1.12 6.46
CA LEU A 138 3.14 -0.93 7.12
C LEU A 138 4.13 -1.93 6.53
N LEU A 139 5.08 -1.44 5.76
CA LEU A 139 6.00 -2.25 4.98
C LEU A 139 7.44 -1.90 5.28
N ARG A 140 8.31 -2.90 5.14
CA ARG A 140 9.76 -2.67 5.07
C ARG A 140 10.15 -2.46 3.62
N ALA A 141 11.11 -1.56 3.41
CA ALA A 141 11.69 -1.34 2.09
C ALA A 141 13.19 -1.06 2.19
N ARG A 142 13.90 -1.35 1.11
CA ARG A 142 15.31 -1.04 0.94
C ARG A 142 15.48 -0.05 -0.20
N VAL A 143 16.24 1.01 0.02
CA VAL A 143 16.53 2.03 -0.99
C VAL A 143 17.43 1.43 -2.07
N LEU A 144 16.98 1.45 -3.31
CA LEU A 144 17.73 0.95 -4.47
C LEU A 144 18.50 2.07 -5.19
N HIS A 145 17.90 3.25 -5.26
CA HIS A 145 18.53 4.42 -5.87
C HIS A 145 18.03 5.71 -5.23
N CYS A 146 18.87 6.73 -5.30
CA CYS A 146 18.57 8.09 -4.89
C CYS A 146 19.19 9.02 -5.92
N GLN A 147 18.38 9.77 -6.66
CA GLN A 147 18.82 10.68 -7.72
C GLN A 147 18.26 12.08 -7.47
N GLU A 148 19.10 13.10 -7.68
CA GLU A 148 18.69 14.49 -7.54
C GLU A 148 17.95 14.94 -8.80
N HIS A 149 16.77 15.53 -8.61
CA HIS A 149 15.94 16.15 -9.63
C HIS A 149 15.42 17.50 -9.13
N GLU A 150 15.81 18.58 -9.76
CA GLU A 150 15.28 19.93 -9.50
C GLU A 150 15.27 20.35 -8.02
N GLY A 151 16.29 19.96 -7.26
CA GLY A 151 16.43 20.27 -5.82
C GLY A 151 15.65 19.36 -4.88
N GLN A 152 15.07 18.28 -5.41
CA GLN A 152 14.51 17.16 -4.65
C GLN A 152 15.22 15.87 -5.04
N PHE A 153 15.02 14.83 -4.25
CA PHE A 153 15.63 13.52 -4.48
C PHE A 153 14.53 12.51 -4.81
N GLU A 154 14.63 11.89 -5.99
CA GLU A 154 13.83 10.73 -6.33
C GLU A 154 14.41 9.51 -5.62
N ILE A 155 13.61 8.89 -4.76
CA ILE A 155 13.97 7.71 -3.99
C ILE A 155 13.22 6.53 -4.56
N GLY A 156 13.94 5.54 -5.08
CA GLY A 156 13.37 4.26 -5.46
C GLY A 156 13.69 3.20 -4.41
N ALA A 157 12.68 2.52 -3.92
CA ALA A 157 12.81 1.49 -2.89
C ALA A 157 12.05 0.22 -3.25
N GLU A 158 12.62 -0.94 -2.96
CA GLU A 158 11.96 -2.24 -3.10
C GLU A 158 11.36 -2.67 -1.77
N PHE A 159 10.21 -3.30 -1.80
CA PHE A 159 9.59 -3.87 -0.60
C PHE A 159 10.29 -5.15 -0.18
N GLU A 160 10.47 -5.31 1.14
CA GLU A 160 11.10 -6.48 1.73
C GLU A 160 10.11 -7.26 2.58
N ALA A 161 10.22 -8.59 2.55
CA ALA A 161 9.47 -9.49 3.44
C ALA A 161 7.94 -9.26 3.45
N LEU A 162 7.35 -8.95 2.30
CA LEU A 162 5.89 -8.83 2.17
C LEU A 162 5.22 -10.16 2.53
N THR A 163 4.19 -10.09 3.37
CA THR A 163 3.28 -11.22 3.56
C THR A 163 2.45 -11.45 2.30
N ASP A 164 1.92 -12.65 2.12
CA ASP A 164 1.02 -12.95 0.99
C ASP A 164 -0.20 -12.05 0.98
N ALA A 165 -0.77 -11.76 2.16
CA ALA A 165 -1.89 -10.84 2.29
C ALA A 165 -1.54 -9.42 1.86
N GLN A 166 -0.39 -8.87 2.28
CA GLN A 166 0.08 -7.54 1.86
C GLN A 166 0.30 -7.48 0.35
N ARG A 167 0.92 -8.50 -0.24
CA ARG A 167 1.13 -8.61 -1.69
C ARG A 167 -0.19 -8.60 -2.45
N GLN A 168 -1.17 -9.37 -2.01
CA GLN A 168 -2.48 -9.44 -2.65
C GLN A 168 -3.27 -8.14 -2.53
N LEU A 169 -3.18 -7.46 -1.37
CA LEU A 169 -3.81 -6.15 -1.17
C LEU A 169 -3.20 -5.08 -2.09
N LEU A 170 -1.87 -5.06 -2.23
CA LEU A 170 -1.17 -4.19 -3.18
C LEU A 170 -1.57 -4.48 -4.62
N ALA A 171 -1.53 -5.74 -5.06
CA ALA A 171 -1.92 -6.15 -6.41
C ALA A 171 -3.35 -5.73 -6.73
N ARG A 172 -4.28 -5.94 -5.79
CA ARG A 172 -5.68 -5.53 -5.93
C ARG A 172 -5.81 -4.01 -6.09
N HIS A 173 -5.12 -3.23 -5.27
CA HIS A 173 -5.13 -1.77 -5.38
C HIS A 173 -4.61 -1.31 -6.75
N ILE A 174 -3.47 -1.83 -7.19
CA ILE A 174 -2.86 -1.52 -8.49
C ILE A 174 -3.84 -1.82 -9.64
N LEU A 175 -4.45 -3.00 -9.66
CA LEU A 175 -5.43 -3.38 -10.68
C LEU A 175 -6.66 -2.48 -10.68
N GLN A 176 -7.15 -2.07 -9.52
CA GLN A 176 -8.29 -1.16 -9.40
C GLN A 176 -7.95 0.24 -9.93
N ARG A 177 -6.76 0.76 -9.63
CA ARG A 177 -6.28 2.05 -10.15
C ARG A 177 -6.16 2.02 -11.67
N GLN A 178 -5.56 0.98 -12.23
CA GLN A 178 -5.49 0.78 -13.69
C GLN A 178 -6.85 0.76 -14.36
N ALA A 179 -7.81 0.03 -13.77
CA ALA A 179 -9.17 -0.03 -14.32
C ALA A 179 -9.85 1.34 -14.30
N GLN A 180 -9.56 2.15 -13.29
CA GLN A 180 -10.08 3.50 -13.13
C GLN A 180 -9.46 4.45 -14.15
N GLU A 181 -8.14 4.44 -14.35
CA GLU A 181 -7.43 5.22 -15.36
C GLU A 181 -7.93 4.91 -16.79
N ARG A 182 -8.12 3.62 -17.10
CA ARG A 182 -8.66 3.21 -18.41
C ARG A 182 -10.09 3.70 -18.64
N ARG A 183 -10.93 3.79 -17.60
CA ARG A 183 -12.28 4.33 -17.72
C ARG A 183 -12.25 5.84 -17.98
N GLN A 184 -11.45 6.58 -17.21
CA GLN A 184 -11.28 8.02 -17.38
C GLN A 184 -10.76 8.36 -18.79
N ALA A 185 -9.73 7.67 -19.26
CA ALA A 185 -9.20 7.87 -20.61
C ALA A 185 -10.23 7.59 -21.72
N ARG A 186 -11.20 6.69 -21.50
CA ARG A 186 -12.29 6.45 -22.46
C ARG A 186 -13.36 7.54 -22.43
N GLU A 187 -13.65 8.09 -21.25
CA GLU A 187 -14.63 9.16 -21.07
C GLU A 187 -14.14 10.48 -21.67
N GLU A 188 -12.82 10.75 -21.60
CA GLU A 188 -12.20 11.93 -22.20
C GLU A 188 -12.15 11.88 -23.74
N LEU A 189 -12.28 10.71 -24.35
CA LEU A 189 -12.28 10.50 -25.80
C LEU A 189 -13.69 10.51 -26.44
N THR A 190 -14.75 10.69 -25.63
CA THR A 190 -16.15 10.67 -26.09
C THR A 190 -16.80 12.04 -25.95
#